data_c8ac8b2b9489a0c8ef6345d69d30b9dd
#
_entry.id   c8ac8b2b9489a0c8ef6345d69d30b9dd
#
_cell.length_a   1.000
_cell.length_b   1.000
_cell.length_c   1.000
_cell.angle_alpha   90.00
_cell.angle_beta   90.00
_cell.angle_gamma   90.00
#
_symmetry.space_group_name_H-M   'P 1'
#
loop_
_entity.id
_entity.type
_entity.pdbx_description
1 polymer ?
#
loop_
_entity_poly.entity_id
_entity_poly.type
_entity_poly.pdbx_seq_one_letter_code
_entity_poly.pdbx_strand_id
1 'polypeptide(L)'
;VYGHPLPYKLTTTPADGGVKASIRIDVAQADYYKAKFTHPNSFSSSPTLNDSVAWTGSTKVGQVSVAAMSAYEAAKVTYNNVTEFNLTLAGSTWFTVESTAQYGSTKSLPAGNYTALIKAECIAK
;
A
#
# COMPACT_ATOMS: atom_id res chain seq x y z
N VAL A 1 3.81 10.99 -3.15
CA VAL A 1 4.86 10.60 -2.19
C VAL A 1 5.70 11.82 -1.86
N TYR A 2 5.81 12.13 -0.60
CA TYR A 2 6.63 13.24 -0.12
C TYR A 2 8.05 12.78 0.15
N GLY A 3 9.01 13.66 -0.12
CA GLY A 3 10.38 13.42 0.26
C GLY A 3 10.50 13.31 1.79
N HIS A 4 11.16 12.28 2.24
CA HIS A 4 11.48 12.12 3.65
C HIS A 4 12.61 13.10 4.02
N PRO A 5 12.73 13.56 5.28
CA PRO A 5 13.90 14.31 5.73
C PRO A 5 15.23 13.59 5.43
N LEU A 6 15.20 12.26 5.33
CA LEU A 6 16.36 11.48 4.92
C LEU A 6 16.44 11.46 3.38
N PRO A 7 17.59 11.84 2.78
CA PRO A 7 17.69 12.02 1.33
C PRO A 7 17.66 10.71 0.53
N TYR A 8 17.73 9.55 1.19
CA TYR A 8 17.78 8.25 0.55
C TYR A 8 16.42 7.52 0.56
N LYS A 9 15.36 8.17 1.06
CA LYS A 9 14.10 7.49 1.35
C LYS A 9 12.91 8.31 0.89
N LEU A 10 12.01 7.67 0.17
CA LEU A 10 10.69 8.21 -0.18
C LEU A 10 9.63 7.33 0.48
N THR A 11 8.72 7.95 1.21
CA THR A 11 7.75 7.18 2.00
C THR A 11 6.42 7.89 2.16
N THR A 12 5.35 7.11 2.28
CA THR A 12 4.03 7.61 2.64
C THR A 12 3.76 7.48 4.15
N THR A 13 4.69 6.92 4.91
CA THR A 13 4.54 6.72 6.35
C THR A 13 4.48 8.05 7.09
N PRO A 14 3.40 8.34 7.86
CA PRO A 14 3.24 9.63 8.53
C PRO A 14 4.34 9.94 9.54
N ALA A 15 4.86 8.95 10.24
CA ALA A 15 5.95 9.11 11.19
C ALA A 15 7.21 9.69 10.54
N ASP A 16 7.37 9.48 9.24
CA ASP A 16 8.50 9.93 8.44
C ASP A 16 8.14 11.13 7.56
N GLY A 17 7.03 11.81 7.82
CA GLY A 17 6.59 12.99 7.09
C GLY A 17 5.75 12.71 5.84
N GLY A 18 5.41 11.44 5.59
CA GLY A 18 4.56 11.07 4.46
C GLY A 18 3.06 11.19 4.75
N VAL A 19 2.26 10.94 3.74
CA VAL A 19 0.79 10.85 3.84
C VAL A 19 0.36 9.48 3.32
N LYS A 20 -0.24 8.69 4.17
CA LYS A 20 -0.73 7.36 3.78
C LYS A 20 -2.03 7.45 2.99
N ALA A 21 -2.19 6.55 2.02
CA ALA A 21 -3.41 6.45 1.25
C ALA A 21 -4.48 5.67 2.03
N SER A 22 -5.73 6.07 1.81
CA SER A 22 -6.90 5.34 2.32
C SER A 22 -7.80 4.99 1.16
N ILE A 23 -8.19 3.71 1.06
CA ILE A 23 -9.01 3.20 -0.02
C ILE A 23 -10.25 2.55 0.58
N ARG A 24 -11.43 3.01 0.14
CA ARG A 24 -12.71 2.46 0.58
C ARG A 24 -13.19 1.41 -0.41
N ILE A 25 -13.60 0.25 0.11
CA ILE A 25 -14.24 -0.79 -0.69
C ILE A 25 -15.60 -1.11 -0.05
N ASP A 26 -16.65 -1.02 -0.87
CA ASP A 26 -18.02 -1.32 -0.49
C ASP A 26 -18.44 -2.65 -1.11
N VAL A 27 -18.99 -3.54 -0.30
CA VAL A 27 -19.40 -4.88 -0.73
C VAL A 27 -20.86 -5.08 -0.37
N ALA A 28 -21.69 -5.37 -1.39
CA ALA A 28 -23.12 -5.63 -1.20
C ALA A 28 -23.42 -7.07 -0.79
N GLN A 29 -22.55 -8.02 -1.11
CA GLN A 29 -22.73 -9.44 -0.83
C GLN A 29 -21.62 -9.98 0.05
N ALA A 30 -22.01 -10.67 1.13
CA ALA A 30 -21.07 -11.34 2.00
C ALA A 30 -20.37 -12.51 1.30
N ASP A 31 -19.09 -12.69 1.56
CA ASP A 31 -18.28 -13.83 1.13
C ASP A 31 -18.24 -14.08 -0.38
N TYR A 32 -18.38 -13.03 -1.17
CA TYR A 32 -18.36 -13.14 -2.64
C TYR A 32 -17.09 -12.52 -3.25
N TYR A 33 -16.50 -11.53 -2.59
CA TYR A 33 -15.37 -10.76 -3.11
C TYR A 33 -14.16 -10.86 -2.20
N LYS A 34 -13.00 -10.56 -2.79
CA LYS A 34 -11.78 -10.28 -2.04
C LYS A 34 -11.19 -8.95 -2.49
N ALA A 35 -10.51 -8.26 -1.60
CA ALA A 35 -9.76 -7.07 -1.90
C ALA A 35 -8.30 -7.43 -2.16
N LYS A 36 -7.76 -6.99 -3.28
CA LYS A 36 -6.38 -7.26 -3.67
C LYS A 36 -5.62 -5.96 -3.82
N PHE A 37 -4.51 -5.86 -3.11
CA PHE A 37 -3.62 -4.69 -3.16
C PHE A 37 -2.26 -5.12 -3.67
N THR A 38 -1.83 -4.50 -4.76
CA THR A 38 -0.49 -4.73 -5.32
C THR A 38 0.38 -3.53 -5.01
N HIS A 39 1.45 -3.78 -4.25
CA HIS A 39 2.42 -2.76 -3.90
C HIS A 39 3.49 -2.64 -4.99
N PRO A 40 4.04 -1.43 -5.23
CA PRO A 40 5.06 -1.26 -6.24
C PRO A 40 6.37 -1.92 -5.82
N ASN A 41 7.10 -2.42 -6.82
CA ASN A 41 8.47 -2.88 -6.67
C ASN A 41 9.43 -2.13 -7.62
N SER A 42 8.93 -1.11 -8.29
CA SER A 42 9.69 -0.21 -9.15
C SER A 42 8.95 1.11 -9.31
N PHE A 43 9.69 2.17 -9.66
CA PHE A 43 9.06 3.42 -10.06
C PHE A 43 8.48 3.30 -11.46
N SER A 44 7.27 3.80 -11.65
CA SER A 44 6.69 3.94 -12.99
C SER A 44 7.32 5.10 -13.75
N SER A 45 7.81 6.10 -13.03
CA SER A 45 8.56 7.23 -13.58
C SER A 45 9.54 7.73 -12.51
N SER A 46 10.79 7.96 -12.92
CA SER A 46 11.82 8.49 -12.04
C SER A 46 13.01 9.01 -12.86
N PRO A 47 13.89 9.85 -12.27
CA PRO A 47 15.23 10.08 -12.82
C PRO A 47 16.00 8.76 -12.91
N THR A 48 17.08 8.75 -13.70
CA THR A 48 17.96 7.59 -13.79
C THR A 48 18.62 7.31 -12.45
N LEU A 49 18.50 6.06 -11.99
CA LEU A 49 19.07 5.59 -10.74
C LEU A 49 20.21 4.62 -11.02
N ASN A 50 21.33 4.77 -10.29
CA ASN A 50 22.54 3.96 -10.48
C ASN A 50 22.68 2.83 -9.45
N ASP A 51 21.68 2.64 -8.61
CA ASP A 51 21.69 1.58 -7.61
C ASP A 51 20.29 1.00 -7.43
N SER A 52 20.20 -0.08 -6.69
CA SER A 52 18.93 -0.74 -6.40
C SER A 52 18.09 0.08 -5.42
N VAL A 53 16.78 -0.09 -5.54
CA VAL A 53 15.80 0.50 -4.62
C VAL A 53 15.13 -0.62 -3.85
N ALA A 54 15.18 -0.55 -2.53
CA ALA A 54 14.46 -1.47 -1.67
C ALA A 54 13.04 -0.96 -1.44
N TRP A 55 12.06 -1.80 -1.74
CA TRP A 55 10.65 -1.48 -1.59
C TRP A 55 10.04 -2.21 -0.41
N THR A 56 9.30 -1.49 0.41
CA THR A 56 8.49 -2.06 1.47
C THR A 56 7.10 -1.44 1.42
N GLY A 57 6.10 -2.22 1.78
CA GLY A 57 4.75 -1.71 1.79
C GLY A 57 3.86 -2.54 2.72
N SER A 58 2.77 -1.94 3.15
CA SER A 58 1.77 -2.62 3.96
C SER A 58 0.38 -2.10 3.66
N THR A 59 -0.60 -2.99 3.77
CA THR A 59 -2.02 -2.64 3.70
C THR A 59 -2.68 -3.17 4.95
N LYS A 60 -3.45 -2.31 5.62
CA LYS A 60 -4.16 -2.65 6.85
C LYS A 60 -5.59 -2.16 6.79
N VAL A 61 -6.45 -2.80 7.56
CA VAL A 61 -7.81 -2.30 7.79
C VAL A 61 -7.72 -1.08 8.72
N GLY A 62 -8.13 0.07 8.21
CA GLY A 62 -8.10 1.32 8.97
C GLY A 62 -9.41 1.64 9.66
N GLN A 63 -10.54 1.34 8.99
CA GLN A 63 -11.87 1.60 9.51
C GLN A 63 -12.85 0.61 8.88
N VAL A 64 -13.92 0.29 9.60
CA VAL A 64 -14.96 -0.63 9.14
C VAL A 64 -16.34 -0.10 9.50
N SER A 65 -17.34 -0.41 8.68
CA SER A 65 -18.74 -0.07 8.97
C SER A 65 -19.40 -1.08 9.92
N VAL A 66 -18.87 -2.30 10.00
CA VAL A 66 -19.34 -3.36 10.90
C VAL A 66 -18.15 -3.84 11.73
N ALA A 67 -18.30 -3.90 13.05
CA ALA A 67 -17.19 -4.23 13.95
C ALA A 67 -16.53 -5.59 13.63
N ALA A 68 -17.31 -6.58 13.19
CA ALA A 68 -16.80 -7.91 12.84
C ALA A 68 -15.82 -7.89 11.65
N MET A 69 -15.86 -6.85 10.80
CA MET A 69 -14.92 -6.70 9.67
C MET A 69 -13.48 -6.42 10.09
N SER A 70 -13.26 -6.04 11.35
CA SER A 70 -11.89 -5.85 11.85
C SER A 70 -11.08 -7.16 11.79
N ALA A 71 -11.73 -8.31 11.78
CA ALA A 71 -11.10 -9.61 11.63
C ALA A 71 -10.41 -9.80 10.26
N TYR A 72 -10.68 -8.95 9.26
CA TYR A 72 -10.00 -8.99 7.96
C TYR A 72 -8.49 -8.83 8.11
N GLU A 73 -8.03 -8.11 9.10
CA GLU A 73 -6.59 -7.95 9.34
C GLU A 73 -5.92 -9.30 9.66
N ALA A 74 -6.62 -10.18 10.38
CA ALA A 74 -6.14 -11.53 10.67
C ALA A 74 -6.29 -12.48 9.45
N ALA A 75 -7.25 -12.20 8.59
CA ALA A 75 -7.55 -13.03 7.42
C ALA A 75 -6.79 -12.61 6.14
N LYS A 76 -5.95 -11.60 6.23
CA LYS A 76 -5.17 -11.15 5.08
C LYS A 76 -4.07 -12.15 4.72
N VAL A 77 -3.77 -12.23 3.43
CA VAL A 77 -2.71 -13.08 2.89
C VAL A 77 -1.77 -12.21 2.05
N THR A 78 -0.47 -12.38 2.21
CA THR A 78 0.52 -11.60 1.47
C THR A 78 1.38 -12.52 0.62
N TYR A 79 1.43 -12.26 -0.69
CA TYR A 79 2.25 -12.96 -1.66
C TYR A 79 3.01 -11.95 -2.53
N ASN A 80 4.32 -11.99 -2.56
CA ASN A 80 5.15 -11.24 -3.53
C ASN A 80 4.66 -9.80 -3.76
N ASN A 81 4.58 -8.99 -2.72
CA ASN A 81 4.06 -7.61 -2.73
C ASN A 81 2.55 -7.49 -2.96
N VAL A 82 1.84 -8.59 -2.98
CA VAL A 82 0.37 -8.60 -3.11
C VAL A 82 -0.24 -8.97 -1.77
N THR A 83 -1.15 -8.15 -1.29
CA THR A 83 -1.92 -8.41 -0.08
C THR A 83 -3.38 -8.60 -0.45
N GLU A 84 -3.98 -9.69 -0.01
CA GLU A 84 -5.38 -10.00 -0.25
C GLU A 84 -6.15 -10.12 1.06
N PHE A 85 -7.38 -9.59 1.07
CA PHE A 85 -8.29 -9.69 2.19
C PHE A 85 -9.57 -10.35 1.73
N ASN A 86 -10.00 -11.41 2.41
CA ASN A 86 -11.27 -12.04 2.15
C ASN A 86 -12.41 -11.21 2.74
N LEU A 87 -13.29 -10.70 1.89
CA LEU A 87 -14.42 -9.86 2.31
C LEU A 87 -15.62 -10.74 2.63
N THR A 88 -15.68 -11.23 3.85
CA THR A 88 -16.67 -12.21 4.29
C THR A 88 -18.00 -11.61 4.73
N LEU A 89 -18.06 -10.28 4.87
CA LEU A 89 -19.24 -9.55 5.33
C LEU A 89 -19.60 -8.45 4.34
N ALA A 90 -20.90 -8.19 4.20
CA ALA A 90 -21.38 -7.03 3.47
C ALA A 90 -21.13 -5.74 4.27
N GLY A 91 -20.73 -4.69 3.60
CA GLY A 91 -20.48 -3.39 4.22
C GLY A 91 -19.31 -2.67 3.60
N SER A 92 -18.79 -1.67 4.29
CA SER A 92 -17.70 -0.82 3.83
C SER A 92 -16.45 -1.03 4.68
N THR A 93 -15.30 -1.11 4.00
CA THR A 93 -14.00 -1.21 4.66
C THR A 93 -13.07 -0.16 4.08
N TRP A 94 -12.41 0.57 4.96
CA TRP A 94 -11.37 1.55 4.58
C TRP A 94 -10.02 0.91 4.85
N PHE A 95 -9.26 0.70 3.79
CA PHE A 95 -7.91 0.15 3.87
C PHE A 95 -6.90 1.28 3.88
N THR A 96 -5.92 1.18 4.76
CA THR A 96 -4.79 2.10 4.80
C THR A 96 -3.60 1.46 4.12
N VAL A 97 -3.01 2.16 3.14
CA VAL A 97 -1.90 1.66 2.34
C VAL A 97 -0.68 2.55 2.56
N GLU A 98 0.44 1.92 2.88
CA GLU A 98 1.73 2.59 3.04
C GLU A 98 2.76 1.96 2.11
N SER A 99 3.68 2.79 1.60
CA SER A 99 4.77 2.33 0.74
C SER A 99 6.02 3.15 1.00
N THR A 100 7.17 2.49 0.94
CA THR A 100 8.48 3.12 1.14
C THR A 100 9.45 2.60 0.09
N ALA A 101 10.21 3.52 -0.50
CA ALA A 101 11.33 3.21 -1.40
C ALA A 101 12.61 3.77 -0.79
N GLN A 102 13.60 2.91 -0.58
CA GLN A 102 14.91 3.29 -0.05
C GLN A 102 15.99 3.04 -1.10
N TYR A 103 16.77 4.09 -1.42
CA TYR A 103 17.76 4.04 -2.47
C TYR A 103 19.11 3.55 -1.93
N GLY A 104 19.59 2.43 -2.47
CA GLY A 104 20.82 1.79 -2.02
C GLY A 104 20.81 1.52 -0.52
N SER A 105 21.98 1.65 0.11
CA SER A 105 22.06 1.56 1.58
C SER A 105 21.70 2.90 2.24
N THR A 106 22.26 4.01 1.74
CA THR A 106 22.02 5.36 2.26
C THR A 106 22.35 6.41 1.20
N LYS A 107 22.21 6.08 -0.08
CA LYS A 107 22.50 7.02 -1.17
C LYS A 107 21.42 8.06 -1.30
N SER A 108 21.83 9.30 -1.60
CA SER A 108 20.87 10.36 -1.87
C SER A 108 20.18 10.14 -3.20
N LEU A 109 18.85 10.25 -3.19
CA LEU A 109 18.05 10.20 -4.41
C LEU A 109 18.33 11.45 -5.27
N PRO A 110 18.54 11.30 -6.59
CA PRO A 110 18.64 12.45 -7.48
C PRO A 110 17.41 13.33 -7.42
N ALA A 111 17.61 14.64 -7.64
CA ALA A 111 16.48 15.57 -7.73
C ALA A 111 15.58 15.22 -8.91
N GLY A 112 14.28 15.34 -8.73
CA GLY A 112 13.31 15.07 -9.77
C GLY A 112 12.00 14.50 -9.21
N ASN A 113 11.14 14.08 -10.11
CA ASN A 113 9.83 13.52 -9.76
C ASN A 113 9.87 12.00 -9.79
N TYR A 114 9.30 11.40 -8.75
CA TYR A 114 9.22 9.95 -8.57
C TYR A 114 7.77 9.53 -8.47
N THR A 115 7.37 8.58 -9.29
CA THR A 115 6.01 8.06 -9.31
C THR A 115 6.03 6.54 -9.20
N ALA A 116 5.21 6.00 -8.33
CA ALA A 116 4.98 4.57 -8.20
C ALA A 116 3.49 4.30 -8.08
N LEU A 117 3.05 3.14 -8.58
CA LEU A 117 1.65 2.77 -8.60
C LEU A 117 1.34 1.72 -7.55
N ILE A 118 0.35 2.01 -6.72
CA ILE A 118 -0.30 1.02 -5.86
C ILE A 118 -1.65 0.69 -6.49
N LYS A 119 -1.89 -0.58 -6.77
CA LYS A 119 -3.12 -1.04 -7.40
C LYS A 119 -4.04 -1.69 -6.38
N ALA A 120 -5.29 -1.25 -6.35
CA ALA A 120 -6.33 -1.84 -5.49
C ALA A 120 -7.45 -2.39 -6.36
N GLU A 121 -7.84 -3.63 -6.12
CA GLU A 121 -8.86 -4.32 -6.88
C GLU A 121 -9.86 -5.00 -5.95
N CYS A 122 -11.15 -4.94 -6.31
CA CYS A 122 -12.18 -5.74 -5.69
C CYS A 122 -12.58 -6.81 -6.70
N ILE A 123 -12.24 -8.06 -6.44
CA ILE A 123 -12.42 -9.16 -7.38
C ILE A 123 -13.26 -10.27 -6.77
N ALA A 124 -14.05 -10.95 -7.62
CA ALA A 124 -14.82 -12.11 -7.20
C ALA A 124 -13.88 -13.26 -6.81
N LYS A 125 -14.30 -13.97 -5.79
CA LYS A 125 -13.58 -15.18 -5.37
C LYS A 125 -13.68 -16.29 -6.40
#